data_b4eee72549b37c5e58949cf4b50c909d
#
_entry.id   b4eee72549b37c5e58949cf4b50c909d
#
_cell.length_a   1.000
_cell.length_b   1.000
_cell.length_c   1.000
_cell.angle_alpha   90.00
_cell.angle_beta   90.00
_cell.angle_gamma   90.00
#
_symmetry.space_group_name_H-M   'P 1'
#
loop_
_entity.id
_entity.type
_entity.pdbx_description
1 polymer ?
#
loop_
_entity_poly.entity_id
_entity_poly.type
_entity_poly.pdbx_seq_one_letter_code
_entity_poly.pdbx_strand_id
1 'polypeptide(L)'
;MPSSKGPNTIVLVHGFWVTPRSWENWIKRYESEGYRVLAPAYPGFEVEVEALNRDPTPIENLTVPAIMTKLETIVGGLAEPPIIIGHSAGGAFTQLLLDRGYGAVGVVLDSAPTEGVLVAPLSQLKASFPVLKNPANRHKAVGLTYEQWRYTFTNTFDEADARATYDRYHVPASGGIFWDSVLANFIPGPQEISVDYNNDARPPLLFISGGEDHLMPPAVQRSNAKHYKSNTITEIKEFAGRSHLMPAQKGWEEVADFALSWAVEHATRQPQKATARRADTGFDAPSPTPPQASL
;
A
#
# COMPACT_ATOMS: atom_id res chain seq x y z
N MET A 1 -18.02 9.79 -31.41
CA MET A 1 -17.28 10.51 -30.36
C MET A 1 -16.75 9.46 -29.44
N PRO A 2 -15.43 9.30 -29.20
CA PRO A 2 -14.97 8.36 -28.21
C PRO A 2 -15.45 8.84 -26.85
N SER A 3 -16.14 7.94 -26.13
CA SER A 3 -16.60 8.15 -24.76
C SER A 3 -15.42 8.55 -23.87
N SER A 4 -15.51 9.69 -23.22
CA SER A 4 -14.53 10.21 -22.28
C SER A 4 -14.61 9.46 -20.95
N LYS A 5 -14.45 8.15 -20.96
CA LYS A 5 -14.44 7.36 -19.72
C LYS A 5 -13.11 7.57 -19.01
N GLY A 6 -13.18 7.92 -17.71
CA GLY A 6 -12.04 7.89 -16.79
C GLY A 6 -11.44 6.50 -16.66
N PRO A 7 -10.48 6.29 -15.75
CA PRO A 7 -9.87 4.98 -15.51
C PRO A 7 -10.93 3.90 -15.29
N ASN A 8 -10.76 2.75 -15.92
CA ASN A 8 -11.68 1.60 -15.80
C ASN A 8 -11.10 0.50 -14.88
N THR A 9 -9.87 0.68 -14.40
CA THR A 9 -9.17 -0.27 -13.55
C THR A 9 -8.86 0.37 -12.20
N ILE A 10 -9.12 -0.39 -11.13
CA ILE A 10 -8.78 -0.03 -9.74
C ILE A 10 -7.75 -1.03 -9.23
N VAL A 11 -6.68 -0.51 -8.61
CA VAL A 11 -5.65 -1.32 -7.94
C VAL A 11 -5.76 -1.07 -6.44
N LEU A 12 -6.01 -2.13 -5.67
CA LEU A 12 -6.15 -2.11 -4.21
C LEU A 12 -4.87 -2.63 -3.56
N VAL A 13 -4.18 -1.79 -2.79
CA VAL A 13 -2.89 -2.09 -2.17
C VAL A 13 -3.08 -2.31 -0.67
N HIS A 14 -2.87 -3.54 -0.18
CA HIS A 14 -3.17 -3.91 1.20
C HIS A 14 -2.11 -3.39 2.20
N GLY A 15 -2.46 -3.36 3.49
CA GLY A 15 -1.56 -3.01 4.59
C GLY A 15 -0.72 -4.18 5.10
N PHE A 16 0.03 -3.91 6.19
CA PHE A 16 0.66 -4.98 6.98
C PHE A 16 -0.38 -5.64 7.90
N TRP A 17 -0.06 -6.83 8.37
CA TRP A 17 -0.93 -7.71 9.18
C TRP A 17 -2.21 -8.18 8.49
N VAL A 18 -2.40 -7.84 7.22
CA VAL A 18 -3.49 -8.30 6.35
C VAL A 18 -2.95 -8.70 4.98
N THR A 19 -3.77 -9.37 4.19
CA THR A 19 -3.48 -9.79 2.81
C THR A 19 -4.46 -9.10 1.85
N PRO A 20 -4.40 -9.31 0.53
CA PRO A 20 -5.43 -8.87 -0.41
C PRO A 20 -6.85 -9.29 -0.02
N ARG A 21 -7.02 -10.35 0.80
CA ARG A 21 -8.32 -10.78 1.32
C ARG A 21 -9.06 -9.65 2.08
N SER A 22 -8.34 -8.72 2.70
CA SER A 22 -8.96 -7.57 3.39
C SER A 22 -9.77 -6.66 2.47
N TRP A 23 -9.56 -6.73 1.18
CA TRP A 23 -10.26 -5.98 0.15
C TRP A 23 -11.46 -6.72 -0.48
N GLU A 24 -11.78 -7.94 -0.05
CA GLU A 24 -12.77 -8.80 -0.73
C GLU A 24 -14.16 -8.14 -0.92
N ASN A 25 -14.58 -7.30 0.03
CA ASN A 25 -15.83 -6.58 -0.06
C ASN A 25 -15.75 -5.41 -1.07
N TRP A 26 -14.64 -4.67 -1.04
CA TRP A 26 -14.38 -3.57 -1.98
C TRP A 26 -14.25 -4.07 -3.42
N ILE A 27 -13.59 -5.22 -3.62
CA ILE A 27 -13.49 -5.87 -4.92
C ILE A 27 -14.89 -6.12 -5.48
N LYS A 28 -15.74 -6.83 -4.73
CA LYS A 28 -17.11 -7.15 -5.16
C LYS A 28 -17.93 -5.89 -5.47
N ARG A 29 -17.80 -4.85 -4.63
CA ARG A 29 -18.52 -3.60 -4.83
C ARG A 29 -18.10 -2.90 -6.10
N TYR A 30 -16.83 -2.69 -6.32
CA TYR A 30 -16.33 -1.97 -7.49
C TYR A 30 -16.50 -2.77 -8.79
N GLU A 31 -16.38 -4.10 -8.73
CA GLU A 31 -16.71 -4.97 -9.87
C GLU A 31 -18.20 -4.87 -10.24
N SER A 32 -19.10 -4.75 -9.25
CA SER A 32 -20.54 -4.56 -9.51
C SER A 32 -20.85 -3.21 -10.16
N GLU A 33 -19.96 -2.23 -10.03
CA GLU A 33 -20.04 -0.93 -10.72
C GLU A 33 -19.32 -0.91 -12.07
N GLY A 34 -18.79 -2.07 -12.52
CA GLY A 34 -18.21 -2.26 -13.84
C GLY A 34 -16.71 -1.97 -13.94
N TYR A 35 -16.01 -1.81 -12.83
CA TYR A 35 -14.56 -1.66 -12.82
C TYR A 35 -13.86 -3.01 -12.88
N ARG A 36 -12.70 -3.05 -13.54
CA ARG A 36 -11.73 -4.12 -13.37
C ARG A 36 -10.97 -3.86 -12.08
N VAL A 37 -11.00 -4.79 -11.12
CA VAL A 37 -10.33 -4.63 -9.83
C VAL A 37 -9.15 -5.60 -9.71
N LEU A 38 -8.00 -5.08 -9.31
CA LEU A 38 -6.80 -5.86 -9.01
C LEU A 38 -6.41 -5.61 -7.56
N ALA A 39 -6.15 -6.67 -6.82
CA ALA A 39 -5.62 -6.60 -5.46
C ALA A 39 -4.33 -7.44 -5.39
N PRO A 40 -3.18 -6.89 -5.82
CA PRO A 40 -1.94 -7.65 -5.87
C PRO A 40 -1.44 -8.02 -4.47
N ALA A 41 -1.06 -9.28 -4.30
CA ALA A 41 -0.32 -9.74 -3.14
C ALA A 41 1.14 -9.29 -3.23
N TYR A 42 1.77 -8.94 -2.10
CA TYR A 42 3.22 -8.72 -2.04
C TYR A 42 3.97 -10.04 -2.22
N PRO A 43 5.29 -9.99 -2.55
CA PRO A 43 6.10 -11.22 -2.57
C PRO A 43 5.99 -11.98 -1.26
N GLY A 44 5.66 -13.27 -1.33
CA GLY A 44 5.42 -14.12 -0.16
C GLY A 44 3.99 -14.10 0.38
N PHE A 45 3.14 -13.19 -0.08
CA PHE A 45 1.71 -13.10 0.31
C PHE A 45 0.76 -13.76 -0.71
N GLU A 46 1.29 -14.52 -1.67
CA GLU A 46 0.50 -15.21 -2.70
C GLU A 46 -0.20 -16.47 -2.21
N VAL A 47 -0.15 -16.72 -0.91
CA VAL A 47 -0.76 -17.87 -0.24
C VAL A 47 -1.91 -17.44 0.66
N GLU A 48 -2.70 -18.40 1.12
CA GLU A 48 -3.83 -18.16 2.01
C GLU A 48 -3.40 -17.66 3.40
N VAL A 49 -4.27 -16.87 4.06
CA VAL A 49 -4.07 -16.35 5.42
C VAL A 49 -3.64 -17.43 6.40
N GLU A 50 -4.30 -18.59 6.32
CA GLU A 50 -4.06 -19.75 7.18
C GLU A 50 -2.68 -20.37 6.94
N ALA A 51 -2.14 -20.27 5.73
CA ALA A 51 -0.80 -20.75 5.41
C ALA A 51 0.28 -19.82 5.98
N LEU A 52 0.13 -18.50 5.83
CA LEU A 52 1.04 -17.51 6.43
C LEU A 52 1.05 -17.55 7.95
N ASN A 53 -0.09 -17.82 8.58
CA ASN A 53 -0.15 -17.98 10.04
C ASN A 53 0.54 -19.25 10.53
N ARG A 54 0.63 -20.30 9.70
CA ARG A 54 1.38 -21.53 10.03
C ARG A 54 2.87 -21.40 9.76
N ASP A 55 3.23 -20.76 8.65
CA ASP A 55 4.62 -20.57 8.23
C ASP A 55 4.81 -19.16 7.62
N PRO A 56 5.24 -18.18 8.42
CA PRO A 56 5.49 -16.82 7.95
C PRO A 56 6.87 -16.61 7.30
N THR A 57 7.69 -17.66 7.19
CA THR A 57 9.06 -17.58 6.63
C THR A 57 9.14 -16.83 5.29
N PRO A 58 8.18 -17.00 4.34
CA PRO A 58 8.24 -16.31 3.05
C PRO A 58 8.26 -14.79 3.13
N ILE A 59 7.76 -14.20 4.25
CA ILE A 59 7.65 -12.74 4.41
C ILE A 59 8.65 -12.13 5.39
N GLU A 60 9.49 -12.94 6.07
CA GLU A 60 10.45 -12.44 7.07
C GLU A 60 11.46 -11.45 6.50
N ASN A 61 11.96 -11.71 5.30
CA ASN A 61 12.97 -10.89 4.64
C ASN A 61 12.39 -10.01 3.52
N LEU A 62 11.09 -9.73 3.57
CA LEU A 62 10.46 -8.83 2.60
C LEU A 62 11.03 -7.42 2.75
N THR A 63 11.25 -6.75 1.62
CA THR A 63 11.79 -5.38 1.55
C THR A 63 10.85 -4.46 0.78
N VAL A 64 10.94 -3.15 1.05
CA VAL A 64 10.18 -2.14 0.29
C VAL A 64 10.52 -2.17 -1.21
N PRO A 65 11.79 -2.27 -1.65
CA PRO A 65 12.12 -2.40 -3.06
C PRO A 65 11.47 -3.60 -3.75
N ALA A 66 11.41 -4.75 -3.07
CA ALA A 66 10.78 -5.95 -3.64
C ALA A 66 9.26 -5.76 -3.85
N ILE A 67 8.59 -5.14 -2.87
CA ILE A 67 7.17 -4.78 -2.97
C ILE A 67 6.96 -3.80 -4.13
N MET A 68 7.73 -2.71 -4.15
CA MET A 68 7.59 -1.65 -5.16
C MET A 68 7.85 -2.17 -6.57
N THR A 69 8.88 -2.99 -6.78
CA THR A 69 9.15 -3.62 -8.09
C THR A 69 7.95 -4.42 -8.58
N LYS A 70 7.30 -5.19 -7.69
CA LYS A 70 6.11 -5.96 -8.06
C LYS A 70 4.92 -5.06 -8.39
N LEU A 71 4.64 -4.06 -7.56
CA LEU A 71 3.55 -3.12 -7.78
C LEU A 71 3.76 -2.30 -9.06
N GLU A 72 4.96 -1.78 -9.30
CA GLU A 72 5.31 -1.03 -10.51
C GLU A 72 5.19 -1.89 -11.76
N THR A 73 5.58 -3.15 -11.70
CA THR A 73 5.42 -4.10 -12.82
C THR A 73 3.96 -4.31 -13.15
N ILE A 74 3.10 -4.49 -12.14
CA ILE A 74 1.66 -4.71 -12.34
C ILE A 74 0.98 -3.45 -12.85
N VAL A 75 1.20 -2.31 -12.18
CA VAL A 75 0.57 -1.05 -12.56
C VAL A 75 1.10 -0.55 -13.90
N GLY A 76 2.41 -0.63 -14.13
CA GLY A 76 3.05 -0.22 -15.38
C GLY A 76 2.69 -1.09 -16.58
N GLY A 77 2.25 -2.33 -16.36
CA GLY A 77 1.75 -3.25 -17.39
C GLY A 77 0.31 -3.00 -17.83
N LEU A 78 -0.42 -2.09 -17.17
CA LEU A 78 -1.80 -1.76 -17.56
C LEU A 78 -1.80 -0.83 -18.78
N ALA A 79 -2.81 -1.00 -19.63
CA ALA A 79 -2.96 -0.19 -20.84
C ALA A 79 -3.25 1.30 -20.54
N GLU A 80 -3.93 1.55 -19.42
CA GLU A 80 -4.27 2.90 -18.96
C GLU A 80 -3.92 3.05 -17.47
N PRO A 81 -3.56 4.29 -17.01
CA PRO A 81 -3.30 4.54 -15.60
C PRO A 81 -4.53 4.22 -14.76
N PRO A 82 -4.42 3.37 -13.72
CA PRO A 82 -5.54 3.00 -12.86
C PRO A 82 -5.81 4.04 -11.77
N ILE A 83 -6.96 3.90 -11.11
CA ILE A 83 -7.17 4.41 -9.75
C ILE A 83 -6.38 3.50 -8.81
N ILE A 84 -5.57 4.07 -7.91
CA ILE A 84 -4.82 3.29 -6.91
C ILE A 84 -5.37 3.62 -5.52
N ILE A 85 -5.83 2.60 -4.79
CA ILE A 85 -6.34 2.76 -3.44
C ILE A 85 -5.48 1.92 -2.49
N GLY A 86 -4.83 2.55 -1.53
CA GLY A 86 -3.94 1.88 -0.57
C GLY A 86 -4.39 2.02 0.87
N HIS A 87 -4.24 0.98 1.67
CA HIS A 87 -4.53 0.99 3.10
C HIS A 87 -3.26 0.82 3.92
N SER A 88 -3.09 1.61 4.99
CA SER A 88 -1.96 1.48 5.93
C SER A 88 -0.59 1.55 5.21
N ALA A 89 0.26 0.54 5.31
CA ALA A 89 1.51 0.45 4.53
C ALA A 89 1.26 0.55 3.01
N GLY A 90 0.16 -0.04 2.51
CA GLY A 90 -0.27 0.11 1.12
C GLY A 90 -0.56 1.56 0.73
N GLY A 91 -0.96 2.39 1.70
CA GLY A 91 -1.09 3.84 1.50
C GLY A 91 0.26 4.53 1.24
N ALA A 92 1.31 4.17 2.00
CA ALA A 92 2.66 4.67 1.73
C ALA A 92 3.16 4.22 0.35
N PHE A 93 2.95 2.96 -0.02
CA PHE A 93 3.32 2.45 -1.35
C PHE A 93 2.53 3.12 -2.47
N THR A 94 1.27 3.47 -2.23
CA THR A 94 0.47 4.27 -3.17
C THR A 94 1.09 5.66 -3.36
N GLN A 95 1.51 6.33 -2.29
CA GLN A 95 2.20 7.63 -2.38
C GLN A 95 3.49 7.51 -3.21
N LEU A 96 4.29 6.45 -3.00
CA LEU A 96 5.49 6.18 -3.79
C LEU A 96 5.17 5.93 -5.28
N LEU A 97 4.11 5.17 -5.58
CA LEU A 97 3.68 4.93 -6.96
C LEU A 97 3.29 6.23 -7.66
N LEU A 98 2.50 7.08 -7.00
CA LEU A 98 2.10 8.37 -7.56
C LEU A 98 3.30 9.30 -7.79
N ASP A 99 4.23 9.36 -6.85
CA ASP A 99 5.45 10.16 -6.99
C ASP A 99 6.31 9.70 -8.18
N ARG A 100 6.32 8.41 -8.44
CA ARG A 100 7.01 7.81 -9.59
C ARG A 100 6.24 7.91 -10.91
N GLY A 101 5.05 8.56 -10.91
CA GLY A 101 4.21 8.81 -12.08
C GLY A 101 3.32 7.63 -12.50
N TYR A 102 3.02 6.71 -11.59
CA TYR A 102 2.04 5.64 -11.79
C TYR A 102 0.65 6.07 -11.32
N GLY A 103 -0.38 5.54 -11.99
CA GLY A 103 -1.79 5.81 -11.66
C GLY A 103 -2.33 7.12 -12.25
N ALA A 104 -3.64 7.24 -12.30
CA ALA A 104 -4.38 8.44 -12.69
C ALA A 104 -4.77 9.28 -11.47
N VAL A 105 -4.90 8.66 -10.31
CA VAL A 105 -5.30 9.25 -9.03
C VAL A 105 -4.98 8.25 -7.92
N GLY A 106 -4.70 8.75 -6.72
CA GLY A 106 -4.52 7.92 -5.52
C GLY A 106 -5.48 8.26 -4.40
N VAL A 107 -5.92 7.24 -3.69
CA VAL A 107 -6.64 7.35 -2.42
C VAL A 107 -5.90 6.51 -1.39
N VAL A 108 -5.62 7.08 -0.23
CA VAL A 108 -4.94 6.35 0.85
C VAL A 108 -5.80 6.37 2.11
N LEU A 109 -6.06 5.19 2.66
CA LEU A 109 -6.84 4.98 3.87
C LEU A 109 -5.88 4.71 5.03
N ASP A 110 -5.94 5.54 6.06
CA ASP A 110 -5.09 5.39 7.27
C ASP A 110 -3.63 5.08 6.90
N SER A 111 -3.09 5.87 5.97
CA SER A 111 -1.77 5.61 5.39
C SER A 111 -0.66 5.58 6.43
N ALA A 112 0.26 4.62 6.30
CA ALA A 112 1.55 4.75 6.97
C ALA A 112 2.27 6.03 6.47
N PRO A 113 3.05 6.67 7.36
CA PRO A 113 3.77 7.88 6.99
C PRO A 113 4.91 7.57 6.01
N THR A 114 5.17 8.51 5.12
CA THR A 114 6.38 8.56 4.30
C THR A 114 7.50 9.32 5.03
N GLU A 115 8.72 9.30 4.50
CA GLU A 115 9.87 9.98 5.12
C GLU A 115 9.57 11.47 5.40
N GLY A 116 10.02 11.97 6.54
CA GLY A 116 9.81 13.37 6.98
C GLY A 116 8.64 13.55 7.95
N VAL A 117 7.69 12.60 8.02
CA VAL A 117 6.56 12.67 8.94
C VAL A 117 6.96 12.18 10.32
N LEU A 118 7.19 13.09 11.26
CA LEU A 118 7.75 12.80 12.60
C LEU A 118 6.70 12.69 13.72
N VAL A 119 5.42 12.82 13.40
CA VAL A 119 4.34 12.75 14.39
C VAL A 119 4.14 11.30 14.82
N ALA A 120 4.33 11.02 16.10
CA ALA A 120 4.17 9.70 16.71
C ALA A 120 3.30 9.76 17.98
N PRO A 121 1.97 9.80 17.86
CA PRO A 121 1.05 9.81 19.02
C PRO A 121 1.23 8.58 19.92
N LEU A 122 0.87 8.70 21.21
CA LEU A 122 1.00 7.62 22.19
C LEU A 122 0.25 6.35 21.79
N SER A 123 -0.92 6.49 21.13
CA SER A 123 -1.67 5.34 20.60
C SER A 123 -0.87 4.58 19.56
N GLN A 124 -0.22 5.28 18.63
CA GLN A 124 0.65 4.70 17.62
C GLN A 124 1.85 3.97 18.22
N LEU A 125 2.51 4.59 19.21
CA LEU A 125 3.63 3.96 19.91
C LEU A 125 3.20 2.66 20.59
N LYS A 126 2.03 2.66 21.26
CA LYS A 126 1.46 1.47 21.88
C LYS A 126 1.07 0.40 20.85
N ALA A 127 0.46 0.78 19.75
CA ALA A 127 0.09 -0.12 18.66
C ALA A 127 1.32 -0.76 17.98
N SER A 128 2.42 -0.01 17.87
CA SER A 128 3.69 -0.45 17.28
C SER A 128 4.57 -1.26 18.23
N PHE A 129 4.32 -1.20 19.53
CA PHE A 129 5.15 -1.81 20.56
C PHE A 129 5.37 -3.32 20.38
N PRO A 130 4.41 -4.15 19.93
CA PRO A 130 4.64 -5.57 19.69
C PRO A 130 5.84 -5.85 18.79
N VAL A 131 6.07 -5.01 17.77
CA VAL A 131 7.22 -5.13 16.86
C VAL A 131 8.46 -4.47 17.46
N LEU A 132 8.33 -3.25 17.97
CA LEU A 132 9.46 -2.40 18.37
C LEU A 132 10.11 -2.80 19.71
N LYS A 133 9.41 -3.54 20.58
CA LYS A 133 9.91 -3.95 21.90
C LYS A 133 11.17 -4.82 21.85
N ASN A 134 11.47 -5.45 20.71
CA ASN A 134 12.61 -6.34 20.56
C ASN A 134 13.30 -6.10 19.20
N PRO A 135 14.55 -5.62 19.19
CA PRO A 135 15.32 -5.40 17.95
C PRO A 135 15.49 -6.66 17.09
N ALA A 136 15.48 -7.86 17.69
CA ALA A 136 15.55 -9.12 16.93
C ALA A 136 14.31 -9.34 16.03
N ASN A 137 13.21 -8.65 16.28
CA ASN A 137 12.03 -8.67 15.41
C ASN A 137 12.32 -8.10 14.02
N ARG A 138 13.41 -7.35 13.84
CA ARG A 138 13.85 -6.86 12.52
C ARG A 138 14.10 -7.97 11.51
N HIS A 139 14.37 -9.18 11.98
CA HIS A 139 14.66 -10.35 11.15
C HIS A 139 13.56 -11.42 11.22
N LYS A 140 12.35 -11.03 11.59
CA LYS A 140 11.22 -11.94 11.79
C LYS A 140 9.93 -11.37 11.22
N ALA A 141 9.00 -12.25 10.90
CA ALA A 141 7.60 -11.89 10.76
C ALA A 141 6.96 -11.86 12.16
N VAL A 142 6.26 -10.78 12.49
CA VAL A 142 5.67 -10.54 13.82
C VAL A 142 4.15 -10.49 13.70
N GLY A 143 3.47 -11.44 14.32
CA GLY A 143 2.02 -11.44 14.47
C GLY A 143 1.55 -10.60 15.66
N LEU A 144 0.28 -10.25 15.67
CA LEU A 144 -0.40 -9.62 16.81
C LEU A 144 -1.23 -10.67 17.55
N THR A 145 -1.27 -10.59 18.90
CA THR A 145 -2.30 -11.31 19.64
C THR A 145 -3.67 -10.69 19.35
N TYR A 146 -4.74 -11.39 19.73
CA TYR A 146 -6.09 -10.86 19.55
C TYR A 146 -6.28 -9.52 20.29
N GLU A 147 -5.79 -9.40 21.51
CA GLU A 147 -5.88 -8.15 22.30
C GLU A 147 -5.11 -7.00 21.64
N GLN A 148 -3.94 -7.31 21.04
CA GLN A 148 -3.17 -6.33 20.27
C GLN A 148 -3.89 -5.93 18.98
N TRP A 149 -4.47 -6.90 18.27
CA TRP A 149 -5.31 -6.64 17.10
C TRP A 149 -6.51 -5.76 17.45
N ARG A 150 -7.23 -6.13 18.51
CA ARG A 150 -8.38 -5.38 18.98
C ARG A 150 -8.03 -3.93 19.32
N TYR A 151 -6.90 -3.69 19.99
CA TYR A 151 -6.43 -2.35 20.26
C TYR A 151 -6.02 -1.58 18.99
N THR A 152 -5.32 -2.26 18.08
CA THR A 152 -4.62 -1.62 16.94
C THR A 152 -5.54 -1.42 15.74
N PHE A 153 -6.38 -2.42 15.42
CA PHE A 153 -7.14 -2.48 14.18
C PHE A 153 -8.66 -2.31 14.38
N THR A 154 -9.20 -2.82 15.49
CA THR A 154 -10.65 -2.99 15.64
C THR A 154 -11.19 -2.43 16.97
N ASN A 155 -10.56 -1.36 17.48
CA ASN A 155 -10.92 -0.75 18.76
C ASN A 155 -12.34 -0.18 18.80
N THR A 156 -13.00 0.04 17.67
CA THR A 156 -14.40 0.50 17.56
C THR A 156 -15.38 -0.58 17.12
N PHE A 157 -14.91 -1.82 16.90
CA PHE A 157 -15.77 -2.96 16.54
C PHE A 157 -16.42 -3.54 17.80
N ASP A 158 -17.57 -4.19 17.64
CA ASP A 158 -18.05 -5.10 18.68
C ASP A 158 -17.15 -6.35 18.77
N GLU A 159 -17.33 -7.14 19.85
CA GLU A 159 -16.44 -8.27 20.14
C GLU A 159 -16.55 -9.38 19.07
N ALA A 160 -17.74 -9.62 18.55
CA ALA A 160 -17.98 -10.68 17.56
C ALA A 160 -17.31 -10.32 16.22
N ASP A 161 -17.50 -9.09 15.75
CA ASP A 161 -16.91 -8.59 14.50
C ASP A 161 -15.38 -8.47 14.63
N ALA A 162 -14.87 -8.02 15.78
CA ALA A 162 -13.43 -7.96 16.03
C ALA A 162 -12.78 -9.35 15.96
N ARG A 163 -13.40 -10.37 16.54
CA ARG A 163 -12.94 -11.76 16.52
C ARG A 163 -13.01 -12.31 15.10
N ALA A 164 -14.14 -12.14 14.42
CA ALA A 164 -14.33 -12.63 13.07
C ALA A 164 -13.30 -12.03 12.09
N THR A 165 -12.98 -10.74 12.22
CA THR A 165 -11.98 -10.09 11.36
C THR A 165 -10.54 -10.51 11.71
N TYR A 166 -10.23 -10.76 12.99
CA TYR A 166 -8.94 -11.33 13.39
C TYR A 166 -8.71 -12.70 12.74
N ASP A 167 -9.67 -13.60 12.91
CA ASP A 167 -9.57 -14.96 12.41
C ASP A 167 -9.52 -15.01 10.86
N ARG A 168 -10.17 -14.03 10.18
CA ARG A 168 -10.26 -13.98 8.73
C ARG A 168 -9.07 -13.32 8.05
N TYR A 169 -8.53 -12.24 8.62
CA TYR A 169 -7.60 -11.35 7.91
C TYR A 169 -6.20 -11.29 8.50
N HIS A 170 -6.05 -11.56 9.82
CA HIS A 170 -4.76 -11.37 10.48
C HIS A 170 -3.71 -12.35 9.94
N VAL A 171 -2.53 -11.80 9.61
CA VAL A 171 -1.29 -12.52 9.33
C VAL A 171 -0.12 -11.81 10.00
N PRO A 172 1.04 -12.47 10.22
CA PRO A 172 2.25 -11.77 10.62
C PRO A 172 2.70 -10.73 9.58
N ALA A 173 3.47 -9.74 10.01
CA ALA A 173 4.07 -8.72 9.13
C ALA A 173 5.59 -8.74 9.24
N SER A 174 6.30 -8.37 8.17
CA SER A 174 7.75 -8.22 8.18
C SER A 174 8.19 -7.15 9.19
N GLY A 175 8.88 -7.59 10.22
CA GLY A 175 9.45 -6.67 11.21
C GLY A 175 10.57 -5.81 10.65
N GLY A 176 11.29 -6.30 9.63
CA GLY A 176 12.34 -5.56 8.93
C GLY A 176 11.80 -4.25 8.35
N ILE A 177 10.79 -4.33 7.49
CA ILE A 177 10.19 -3.14 6.86
C ILE A 177 9.65 -2.17 7.93
N PHE A 178 9.03 -2.71 9.00
CA PHE A 178 8.50 -1.87 10.06
C PHE A 178 9.61 -1.08 10.79
N TRP A 179 10.72 -1.75 11.14
CA TRP A 179 11.88 -1.12 11.73
C TRP A 179 12.53 -0.10 10.80
N ASP A 180 12.70 -0.43 9.52
CA ASP A 180 13.31 0.46 8.54
C ASP A 180 12.45 1.71 8.31
N SER A 181 11.12 1.58 8.29
CA SER A 181 10.19 2.71 8.22
C SER A 181 10.28 3.63 9.44
N VAL A 182 10.43 3.08 10.65
CA VAL A 182 10.61 3.88 11.88
C VAL A 182 11.96 4.59 11.89
N LEU A 183 13.03 3.90 11.42
CA LEU A 183 14.38 4.44 11.40
C LEU A 183 14.63 5.41 10.24
N ALA A 184 13.80 5.40 9.20
CA ALA A 184 13.97 6.21 7.99
C ALA A 184 14.21 7.71 8.30
N ASN A 185 13.55 8.25 9.32
CA ASN A 185 13.70 9.65 9.72
C ASN A 185 14.97 9.95 10.53
N PHE A 186 15.74 8.94 10.91
CA PHE A 186 16.95 9.07 11.75
C PHE A 186 18.22 8.69 10.98
N ILE A 187 18.11 8.11 9.79
CA ILE A 187 19.23 7.69 8.96
C ILE A 187 19.43 8.74 7.87
N PRO A 188 20.63 9.34 7.73
CA PRO A 188 20.90 10.31 6.66
C PRO A 188 20.80 9.71 5.26
N GLY A 189 20.31 10.50 4.32
CA GLY A 189 20.17 10.13 2.90
C GLY A 189 18.76 9.67 2.53
N PRO A 190 18.46 9.56 1.23
CA PRO A 190 17.14 9.14 0.75
C PRO A 190 16.80 7.74 1.24
N GLN A 191 15.62 7.59 1.79
CA GLN A 191 15.10 6.32 2.31
C GLN A 191 14.17 5.66 1.30
N GLU A 192 13.92 4.37 1.47
CA GLU A 192 13.05 3.58 0.57
C GLU A 192 11.61 4.07 0.52
N ILE A 193 11.17 4.80 1.55
CA ILE A 193 9.83 5.41 1.67
C ILE A 193 9.84 6.92 1.43
N SER A 194 10.87 7.45 0.75
CA SER A 194 10.97 8.86 0.40
C SER A 194 10.10 9.19 -0.81
N VAL A 195 9.44 10.34 -0.75
CA VAL A 195 8.66 10.94 -1.85
C VAL A 195 9.08 12.39 -2.06
N ASP A 196 9.04 12.89 -3.29
CA ASP A 196 9.18 14.30 -3.56
C ASP A 196 7.85 15.03 -3.31
N TYR A 197 7.74 15.67 -2.16
CA TYR A 197 6.54 16.42 -1.79
C TYR A 197 6.28 17.65 -2.64
N ASN A 198 7.23 18.08 -3.46
CA ASN A 198 7.10 19.20 -4.40
C ASN A 198 6.83 18.74 -5.85
N ASN A 199 6.66 17.44 -6.09
CA ASN A 199 6.43 16.89 -7.42
C ASN A 199 5.09 17.34 -8.00
N ASP A 200 5.11 18.34 -8.89
CA ASP A 200 3.93 18.86 -9.59
C ASP A 200 3.43 17.90 -10.70
N ALA A 201 4.21 16.89 -11.06
CA ALA A 201 3.84 15.92 -12.08
C ALA A 201 3.10 14.68 -11.53
N ARG A 202 2.99 14.55 -10.21
CA ARG A 202 2.25 13.44 -9.60
C ARG A 202 0.74 13.55 -9.83
N PRO A 203 -0.01 12.43 -9.86
CA PRO A 203 -1.46 12.45 -9.84
C PRO A 203 -2.05 13.04 -8.53
N PRO A 204 -3.35 13.46 -8.55
CA PRO A 204 -4.07 13.86 -7.34
C PRO A 204 -4.08 12.77 -6.27
N LEU A 205 -4.11 13.19 -4.99
CA LEU A 205 -4.04 12.31 -3.83
C LEU A 205 -5.06 12.71 -2.77
N LEU A 206 -5.88 11.75 -2.34
CA LEU A 206 -6.78 11.88 -1.20
C LEU A 206 -6.26 11.05 -0.02
N PHE A 207 -6.18 11.67 1.14
CA PHE A 207 -6.02 10.97 2.42
C PHE A 207 -7.40 10.77 3.04
N ILE A 208 -7.76 9.53 3.37
CA ILE A 208 -8.91 9.18 4.20
C ILE A 208 -8.39 8.73 5.55
N SER A 209 -8.91 9.33 6.62
CA SER A 209 -8.50 9.08 8.00
C SER A 209 -9.63 8.53 8.84
N GLY A 210 -9.41 7.44 9.56
CA GLY A 210 -10.29 6.95 10.62
C GLY A 210 -10.11 7.79 11.88
N GLY A 211 -11.21 8.39 12.36
CA GLY A 211 -11.20 9.29 13.52
C GLY A 211 -10.72 8.62 14.81
N GLU A 212 -10.89 7.30 14.92
CA GLU A 212 -10.53 6.49 16.10
C GLU A 212 -9.35 5.54 15.82
N ASP A 213 -8.60 5.75 14.75
CA ASP A 213 -7.44 4.92 14.45
C ASP A 213 -6.33 5.08 15.50
N HIS A 214 -5.91 3.97 16.10
CA HIS A 214 -4.83 3.93 17.07
C HIS A 214 -3.45 3.74 16.43
N LEU A 215 -3.36 3.13 15.24
CA LEU A 215 -2.08 2.84 14.57
C LEU A 215 -1.62 4.01 13.72
N MET A 216 -2.51 4.57 12.92
CA MET A 216 -2.26 5.72 12.04
C MET A 216 -3.24 6.86 12.33
N PRO A 217 -3.22 7.44 13.56
CA PRO A 217 -4.21 8.40 14.01
C PRO A 217 -4.36 9.62 13.08
N PRO A 218 -5.48 10.35 13.14
CA PRO A 218 -5.73 11.52 12.30
C PRO A 218 -4.60 12.56 12.30
N ALA A 219 -3.88 12.70 13.42
CA ALA A 219 -2.74 13.61 13.50
C ALA A 219 -1.60 13.21 12.55
N VAL A 220 -1.37 11.90 12.36
CA VAL A 220 -0.39 11.37 11.40
C VAL A 220 -0.84 11.65 9.98
N GLN A 221 -2.11 11.41 9.65
CA GLN A 221 -2.67 11.67 8.33
C GLN A 221 -2.61 13.15 7.97
N ARG A 222 -3.01 14.03 8.89
CA ARG A 222 -2.91 15.48 8.70
C ARG A 222 -1.46 15.95 8.53
N SER A 223 -0.53 15.38 9.28
CA SER A 223 0.89 15.70 9.13
C SER A 223 1.42 15.25 7.77
N ASN A 224 1.11 14.01 7.35
CA ASN A 224 1.54 13.47 6.06
C ASN A 224 0.99 14.31 4.90
N ALA A 225 -0.31 14.57 4.86
CA ALA A 225 -0.93 15.42 3.85
C ALA A 225 -0.34 16.84 3.79
N LYS A 226 -0.01 17.43 4.96
CA LYS A 226 0.57 18.78 5.06
C LYS A 226 2.00 18.89 4.49
N HIS A 227 2.73 17.78 4.35
CA HIS A 227 4.06 17.78 3.73
C HIS A 227 4.00 18.06 2.23
N TYR A 228 2.92 17.69 1.55
CA TYR A 228 2.74 17.97 0.13
C TYR A 228 2.64 19.49 -0.13
N LYS A 229 3.54 20.00 -0.97
CA LYS A 229 3.66 21.42 -1.34
C LYS A 229 3.50 21.65 -2.83
N SER A 230 3.38 20.55 -3.60
CA SER A 230 3.11 20.62 -5.04
C SER A 230 1.76 21.30 -5.33
N ASN A 231 1.62 21.85 -6.52
CA ASN A 231 0.37 22.46 -7.00
C ASN A 231 -0.71 21.43 -7.33
N THR A 232 -0.36 20.14 -7.30
CA THR A 232 -1.32 19.04 -7.53
C THR A 232 -2.21 18.83 -6.31
N ILE A 233 -3.48 18.53 -6.56
CA ILE A 233 -4.48 18.33 -5.51
C ILE A 233 -4.00 17.32 -4.45
N THR A 234 -4.08 17.73 -3.20
CA THR A 234 -3.93 16.88 -2.03
C THR A 234 -5.02 17.26 -1.04
N GLU A 235 -5.92 16.31 -0.77
CA GLU A 235 -7.04 16.52 0.15
C GLU A 235 -7.02 15.50 1.27
N ILE A 236 -7.74 15.83 2.35
CA ILE A 236 -7.93 14.93 3.49
C ILE A 236 -9.40 14.91 3.90
N LYS A 237 -9.91 13.70 4.12
CA LYS A 237 -11.26 13.46 4.68
C LYS A 237 -11.15 12.57 5.90
N GLU A 238 -11.70 13.01 7.02
CA GLU A 238 -11.81 12.22 8.24
C GLU A 238 -13.22 11.61 8.35
N PHE A 239 -13.27 10.31 8.67
CA PHE A 239 -14.50 9.60 9.01
C PHE A 239 -14.52 9.30 10.50
N ALA A 240 -15.38 9.97 11.23
CA ALA A 240 -15.55 9.79 12.68
C ALA A 240 -15.96 8.34 13.00
N GLY A 241 -15.48 7.80 14.13
CA GLY A 241 -15.83 6.46 14.61
C GLY A 241 -15.20 5.31 13.82
N ARG A 242 -14.33 5.59 12.84
CA ARG A 242 -13.62 4.56 12.10
C ARG A 242 -12.28 4.24 12.75
N SER A 243 -11.98 2.94 12.88
CA SER A 243 -10.70 2.42 13.35
C SER A 243 -9.79 2.07 12.18
N HIS A 244 -8.58 1.57 12.47
CA HIS A 244 -7.58 1.24 11.44
C HIS A 244 -8.09 0.24 10.39
N LEU A 245 -8.95 -0.74 10.77
CA LEU A 245 -9.54 -1.68 9.82
C LEU A 245 -10.82 -1.13 9.16
N MET A 246 -10.87 0.17 8.86
CA MET A 246 -12.04 0.77 8.22
C MET A 246 -12.48 0.08 6.91
N PRO A 247 -11.61 -0.54 6.10
CA PRO A 247 -12.04 -1.26 4.90
C PRO A 247 -12.97 -2.46 5.18
N ALA A 248 -12.94 -3.01 6.39
CA ALA A 248 -13.78 -4.14 6.81
C ALA A 248 -14.73 -3.78 7.97
N GLN A 249 -14.74 -2.55 8.43
CA GLN A 249 -15.64 -2.08 9.49
C GLN A 249 -17.08 -1.94 8.97
N LYS A 250 -18.07 -2.32 9.75
CA LYS A 250 -19.49 -2.16 9.40
C LYS A 250 -19.78 -0.75 8.89
N GLY A 251 -20.43 -0.64 7.72
CA GLY A 251 -20.66 0.62 7.01
C GLY A 251 -19.43 1.10 6.21
N TRP A 252 -18.49 0.19 5.87
CA TRP A 252 -17.35 0.44 5.00
C TRP A 252 -17.76 0.96 3.62
N GLU A 253 -18.99 0.68 3.19
CA GLU A 253 -19.55 1.09 1.90
C GLU A 253 -19.51 2.61 1.73
N GLU A 254 -19.82 3.36 2.79
CA GLU A 254 -19.76 4.82 2.79
C GLU A 254 -18.35 5.34 2.43
N VAL A 255 -17.34 4.71 3.00
CA VAL A 255 -15.93 5.07 2.74
C VAL A 255 -15.54 4.68 1.31
N ALA A 256 -15.95 3.49 0.87
CA ALA A 256 -15.67 2.99 -0.47
C ALA A 256 -16.30 3.88 -1.56
N ASP A 257 -17.56 4.28 -1.37
CA ASP A 257 -18.27 5.14 -2.32
C ASP A 257 -17.67 6.54 -2.37
N PHE A 258 -17.33 7.09 -1.23
CA PHE A 258 -16.65 8.39 -1.17
C PHE A 258 -15.28 8.33 -1.88
N ALA A 259 -14.48 7.29 -1.60
CA ALA A 259 -13.18 7.09 -2.22
C ALA A 259 -13.28 7.00 -3.75
N LEU A 260 -14.22 6.22 -4.26
CA LEU A 260 -14.45 6.06 -5.70
C LEU A 260 -14.96 7.35 -6.34
N SER A 261 -15.95 7.99 -5.73
CA SER A 261 -16.54 9.24 -6.25
C SER A 261 -15.47 10.33 -6.40
N TRP A 262 -14.68 10.54 -5.33
CA TRP A 262 -13.58 11.49 -5.36
C TRP A 262 -12.53 11.14 -6.41
N ALA A 263 -12.15 9.85 -6.49
CA ALA A 263 -11.16 9.39 -7.46
C ALA A 263 -11.60 9.61 -8.90
N VAL A 264 -12.88 9.33 -9.23
CA VAL A 264 -13.44 9.54 -10.58
C VAL A 264 -13.46 11.02 -10.94
N GLU A 265 -13.80 11.89 -9.99
CA GLU A 265 -13.84 13.34 -10.20
C GLU A 265 -12.45 13.92 -10.49
N HIS A 266 -11.40 13.41 -9.82
CA HIS A 266 -10.06 13.99 -9.86
C HIS A 266 -9.06 13.21 -10.72
N ALA A 267 -9.46 12.07 -11.31
CA ALA A 267 -8.55 11.27 -12.14
C ALA A 267 -8.00 12.08 -13.33
N THR A 268 -6.69 12.14 -13.42
CA THR A 268 -6.01 12.79 -14.54
C THR A 268 -5.88 11.84 -15.74
N ARG A 269 -5.92 12.41 -16.96
CA ARG A 269 -5.71 11.66 -18.20
C ARG A 269 -4.26 11.72 -18.67
N GLN A 270 -3.31 11.55 -17.76
CA GLN A 270 -1.91 11.53 -18.16
C GLN A 270 -1.54 10.16 -18.78
N PRO A 271 -0.70 10.13 -19.83
CA PRO A 271 -0.14 8.89 -20.30
C PRO A 271 0.75 8.30 -19.20
N GLN A 272 0.55 7.02 -18.90
CA GLN A 272 1.39 6.28 -17.96
C GLN A 272 2.85 6.27 -18.43
N LYS A 273 3.82 6.44 -17.51
CA LYS A 273 5.23 6.23 -17.83
C LYS A 273 5.39 4.80 -18.37
N ALA A 274 5.74 4.70 -19.65
CA ALA A 274 6.10 3.41 -20.21
C ALA A 274 7.29 2.85 -19.39
N THR A 275 7.15 1.66 -18.81
CA THR A 275 8.29 0.93 -18.28
C THR A 275 9.30 0.83 -19.41
N ALA A 276 10.47 1.45 -19.27
CA ALA A 276 11.55 1.27 -20.21
C ALA A 276 11.80 -0.24 -20.29
N ARG A 277 11.41 -0.86 -21.41
CA ARG A 277 11.86 -2.22 -21.73
C ARG A 277 13.37 -2.15 -21.58
N ARG A 278 13.93 -2.87 -20.61
CA ARG A 278 15.37 -3.16 -20.62
C ARG A 278 15.66 -3.65 -22.01
N ALA A 279 16.42 -2.86 -22.76
CA ALA A 279 16.96 -3.31 -24.01
C ALA A 279 17.68 -4.62 -23.69
N ASP A 280 17.19 -5.67 -24.30
CA ASP A 280 17.82 -6.98 -24.32
C ASP A 280 19.25 -6.72 -24.80
N THR A 281 20.22 -6.69 -23.88
CA THR A 281 21.62 -6.67 -24.23
C THR A 281 21.86 -8.04 -24.77
N GLY A 282 21.76 -8.14 -26.11
CA GLY A 282 22.10 -9.32 -26.86
C GLY A 282 23.47 -9.81 -26.41
N PHE A 283 23.47 -10.96 -25.81
CA PHE A 283 24.67 -11.76 -25.64
C PHE A 283 24.98 -12.29 -27.04
N ASP A 284 25.87 -11.60 -27.75
CA ASP A 284 26.51 -12.14 -28.97
C ASP A 284 27.27 -13.39 -28.56
N ALA A 285 26.71 -14.55 -28.86
CA ALA A 285 27.43 -15.80 -28.78
C ALA A 285 28.55 -15.78 -29.85
N PRO A 286 29.80 -16.12 -29.50
CA PRO A 286 30.88 -16.18 -30.48
C PRO A 286 30.57 -17.24 -31.54
N SER A 287 30.66 -16.84 -32.79
CA SER A 287 30.51 -17.72 -33.95
C SER A 287 31.49 -18.90 -33.88
N PRO A 288 31.07 -20.12 -34.23
CA PRO A 288 31.97 -21.27 -34.26
C PRO A 288 32.99 -21.11 -35.40
N THR A 289 34.27 -21.21 -35.06
CA THR A 289 35.40 -21.26 -36.01
C THR A 289 35.30 -22.53 -36.84
N PRO A 290 35.43 -22.46 -38.19
CA PRO A 290 35.45 -23.67 -39.04
C PRO A 290 36.73 -24.50 -38.81
N PRO A 291 36.67 -25.84 -38.98
CA PRO A 291 37.80 -26.69 -38.76
C PRO A 291 38.89 -26.47 -39.85
N GLN A 292 40.14 -26.26 -39.42
CA GLN A 292 41.28 -26.25 -40.31
C GLN A 292 41.50 -27.66 -40.82
N ALA A 293 41.53 -27.79 -42.14
CA ALA A 293 41.98 -29.01 -42.81
C ALA A 293 43.52 -29.13 -42.69
N SER A 294 44.01 -30.25 -42.15
CA SER A 294 45.40 -30.66 -42.15
C SER A 294 45.67 -31.40 -43.42
N LEU A 295 46.72 -30.93 -44.14
CA LEU A 295 47.48 -31.68 -45.10
C LEU A 295 48.53 -32.53 -44.40
#